data_c66e9875be8e88da9e9a76d4d21a9105
#
_entry.id   c66e9875be8e88da9e9a76d4d21a9105
#
_cell.length_a   1.000
_cell.length_b   1.000
_cell.length_c   1.000
_cell.angle_alpha   90.00
_cell.angle_beta   90.00
_cell.angle_gamma   90.00
#
_symmetry.space_group_name_H-M   'P 1'
#
loop_
_entity.id
_entity.type
_entity.pdbx_description
1 polymer ?
#
loop_
_entity_poly.entity_id
_entity_poly.type
_entity_poly.pdbx_seq_one_letter_code
_entity_poly.pdbx_strand_id
1 'polypeptide(L)'
;MLQFILRRLGLVIPTFIGITLLTFAFVHMIPGDPVMIMAGERGISPERHAQLLAEMGLDKPLWQQYAHYIWGVLHGDLGISLKSRIPVWQEFVPRFKATLELGVCAMIFAVAVGIPVGVLAAVKRGSIFDHTAVGLALTGYSMPIFWWGMMLIMLVSVQLNLTPVSGRISDTVFLDDTLPLTGFMLIDTAIWGEQGDFIDALMHMILPAIVLGTIPLAVIVRMTRSSMLEVLGEDYIRTARAKGLTRMRVIVIHALRNAMLPVVTVIGLQVGTLLAGAILSETIFSWPGLGRWLIDALQRRDYPVVQGGVLLVATMIILVNLLVDLLYGVVNPRIRHKK
;
A
#
# COMPACT_ATOMS: atom_id res chain seq x y z
N MET A 1 -1.26 18.04 22.20
CA MET A 1 -1.91 16.86 21.57
C MET A 1 -3.25 17.25 20.93
N LEU A 2 -4.24 17.76 21.67
CA LEU A 2 -5.56 18.09 21.13
C LEU A 2 -5.49 19.08 19.93
N GLN A 3 -4.75 20.16 20.03
CA GLN A 3 -4.57 21.12 18.92
C GLN A 3 -3.89 20.49 17.70
N PHE A 4 -2.92 19.59 17.89
CA PHE A 4 -2.29 18.86 16.79
C PHE A 4 -3.28 17.96 16.08
N ILE A 5 -4.08 17.21 16.84
CA ILE A 5 -5.14 16.34 16.31
C ILE A 5 -6.20 17.16 15.57
N LEU A 6 -6.71 18.24 16.18
CA LEU A 6 -7.71 19.11 15.57
C LEU A 6 -7.21 19.77 14.28
N ARG A 7 -5.96 20.22 14.24
CA ARG A 7 -5.35 20.78 13.02
C ARG A 7 -5.25 19.74 11.91
N ARG A 8 -4.86 18.50 12.24
CA ARG A 8 -4.78 17.40 11.27
C ARG A 8 -6.16 16.99 10.76
N LEU A 9 -7.14 16.85 11.65
CA LEU A 9 -8.54 16.59 11.27
C LEU A 9 -9.14 17.73 10.44
N GLY A 10 -8.79 18.97 10.76
CA GLY A 10 -9.22 20.14 9.96
C GLY A 10 -8.69 20.11 8.52
N LEU A 11 -7.51 19.54 8.28
CA LEU A 11 -6.95 19.37 6.94
C LEU A 11 -7.60 18.22 6.15
N VAL A 12 -8.19 17.24 6.83
CA VAL A 12 -8.91 16.13 6.17
C VAL A 12 -10.11 16.65 5.38
N ILE A 13 -10.84 17.62 5.92
CA ILE A 13 -12.06 18.17 5.27
C ILE A 13 -11.75 18.76 3.89
N PRO A 14 -10.85 19.75 3.74
CA PRO A 14 -10.55 20.32 2.42
C PRO A 14 -9.92 19.29 1.48
N THR A 15 -9.13 18.34 2.01
CA THR A 15 -8.56 17.25 1.21
C THR A 15 -9.68 16.34 0.67
N PHE A 16 -10.64 15.98 1.51
CA PHE A 16 -11.78 15.16 1.10
C PHE A 16 -12.64 15.87 0.04
N ILE A 17 -12.94 17.16 0.22
CA ILE A 17 -13.65 17.97 -0.78
C ILE A 17 -12.86 18.01 -2.10
N GLY A 18 -11.55 18.24 -2.03
CA GLY A 18 -10.69 18.24 -3.22
C GLY A 18 -10.71 16.91 -3.96
N ILE A 19 -10.63 15.79 -3.24
CA ILE A 19 -10.65 14.45 -3.84
C ILE A 19 -12.00 14.16 -4.47
N THR A 20 -13.12 14.48 -3.81
CA THR A 20 -14.46 14.26 -4.37
C THR A 20 -14.69 15.09 -5.62
N LEU A 21 -14.22 16.35 -5.65
CA LEU A 21 -14.27 17.18 -6.84
C LEU A 21 -13.42 16.62 -7.98
N LEU A 22 -12.19 16.20 -7.67
CA LEU A 22 -11.29 15.63 -8.67
C LEU A 22 -11.82 14.30 -9.24
N THR A 23 -12.32 13.41 -8.40
CA THR A 23 -12.89 12.14 -8.86
C THR A 23 -14.15 12.35 -9.69
N PHE A 24 -15.01 13.27 -9.28
CA PHE A 24 -16.21 13.64 -10.04
C PHE A 24 -15.85 14.23 -11.40
N ALA A 25 -14.91 15.20 -11.43
CA ALA A 25 -14.46 15.80 -12.68
C ALA A 25 -13.78 14.77 -13.60
N PHE A 26 -12.92 13.93 -13.03
CA PHE A 26 -12.20 12.88 -13.78
C PHE A 26 -13.17 11.93 -14.49
N VAL A 27 -14.19 11.43 -13.78
CA VAL A 27 -15.20 10.53 -14.35
C VAL A 27 -15.95 11.20 -15.50
N HIS A 28 -16.31 12.48 -15.36
CA HIS A 28 -17.00 13.23 -16.43
C HIS A 28 -16.09 13.59 -17.63
N MET A 29 -14.76 13.53 -17.45
CA MET A 29 -13.80 13.72 -18.55
C MET A 29 -13.52 12.44 -19.34
N ILE A 30 -13.89 11.26 -18.81
CA ILE A 30 -13.71 9.99 -19.54
C ILE A 30 -14.66 9.98 -20.75
N PRO A 31 -14.14 9.87 -22.00
CA PRO A 31 -15.01 9.86 -23.16
C PRO A 31 -15.87 8.60 -23.23
N GLY A 32 -17.16 8.76 -23.41
CA GLY A 32 -18.13 7.67 -23.55
C GLY A 32 -19.44 7.96 -22.82
N ASP A 33 -20.50 7.30 -23.26
CA ASP A 33 -21.81 7.38 -22.63
C ASP A 33 -21.97 6.20 -21.67
N PRO A 34 -22.11 6.43 -20.36
CA PRO A 34 -22.24 5.36 -19.37
C PRO A 34 -23.47 4.48 -19.62
N VAL A 35 -24.54 5.06 -20.16
CA VAL A 35 -25.76 4.34 -20.47
C VAL A 35 -25.56 3.38 -21.66
N MET A 36 -24.84 3.81 -22.68
CA MET A 36 -24.49 2.94 -23.81
C MET A 36 -23.55 1.81 -23.41
N ILE A 37 -22.64 2.06 -22.45
CA ILE A 37 -21.77 1.02 -21.89
C ILE A 37 -22.58 -0.03 -21.13
N MET A 38 -23.58 0.39 -20.36
CA MET A 38 -24.51 -0.53 -19.66
C MET A 38 -25.36 -1.37 -20.64
N ALA A 39 -25.74 -0.79 -21.77
CA ALA A 39 -26.54 -1.46 -22.79
C ALA A 39 -25.75 -2.52 -23.56
N GLY A 40 -24.41 -2.40 -23.58
CA GLY A 40 -23.53 -3.32 -24.31
C GLY A 40 -23.70 -3.22 -25.84
N GLU A 41 -23.23 -4.26 -26.56
CA GLU A 41 -23.19 -4.28 -28.03
C GLU A 41 -24.57 -4.30 -28.68
N ARG A 42 -25.63 -4.69 -27.94
CA ARG A 42 -27.00 -4.78 -28.48
C ARG A 42 -27.65 -3.41 -28.68
N GLY A 43 -27.09 -2.35 -28.12
CA GLY A 43 -27.69 -1.03 -28.13
C GLY A 43 -29.02 -0.96 -27.34
N ILE A 44 -29.59 0.23 -27.27
CA ILE A 44 -30.91 0.48 -26.65
C ILE A 44 -31.67 1.48 -27.48
N SER A 45 -33.03 1.46 -27.37
CA SER A 45 -33.84 2.47 -28.02
C SER A 45 -33.57 3.86 -27.44
N PRO A 46 -33.78 4.93 -28.25
CA PRO A 46 -33.59 6.31 -27.76
C PRO A 46 -34.46 6.63 -26.54
N GLU A 47 -35.64 6.09 -26.44
CA GLU A 47 -36.54 6.28 -25.31
C GLU A 47 -35.97 5.62 -24.04
N ARG A 48 -35.46 4.40 -24.15
CA ARG A 48 -34.85 3.70 -23.01
C ARG A 48 -33.53 4.36 -22.59
N HIS A 49 -32.78 4.89 -23.53
CA HIS A 49 -31.57 5.68 -23.23
C HIS A 49 -31.93 6.93 -22.42
N ALA A 50 -32.91 7.71 -22.84
CA ALA A 50 -33.35 8.90 -22.11
C ALA A 50 -33.88 8.57 -20.71
N GLN A 51 -34.61 7.46 -20.55
CA GLN A 51 -35.10 6.97 -19.26
C GLN A 51 -33.92 6.66 -18.32
N LEU A 52 -32.91 5.91 -18.79
CA LEU A 52 -31.75 5.53 -18.00
C LEU A 52 -30.88 6.73 -17.60
N LEU A 53 -30.73 7.73 -18.50
CA LEU A 53 -30.07 9.00 -18.16
C LEU A 53 -30.79 9.71 -17.01
N ALA A 54 -32.13 9.76 -17.06
CA ALA A 54 -32.94 10.39 -16.01
C ALA A 54 -32.90 9.58 -14.69
N GLU A 55 -32.99 8.23 -14.76
CA GLU A 55 -32.85 7.36 -13.60
C GLU A 55 -31.49 7.53 -12.89
N MET A 56 -30.42 7.71 -13.67
CA MET A 56 -29.07 7.95 -13.15
C MET A 56 -28.82 9.42 -12.79
N GLY A 57 -29.75 10.31 -13.08
CA GLY A 57 -29.63 11.77 -12.85
C GLY A 57 -28.57 12.46 -13.69
N LEU A 58 -28.12 11.83 -14.77
CA LEU A 58 -27.10 12.36 -15.69
C LEU A 58 -27.64 13.42 -16.65
N ASP A 59 -28.96 13.57 -16.73
CA ASP A 59 -29.68 14.63 -17.43
C ASP A 59 -29.64 15.97 -16.70
N LYS A 60 -29.24 15.97 -15.42
CA LYS A 60 -29.23 17.16 -14.56
C LYS A 60 -27.95 18.00 -14.73
N PRO A 61 -27.97 19.29 -14.37
CA PRO A 61 -26.76 20.12 -14.34
C PRO A 61 -25.67 19.52 -13.44
N LEU A 62 -24.39 19.69 -13.81
CA LEU A 62 -23.25 19.08 -13.11
C LEU A 62 -23.22 19.36 -11.59
N TRP A 63 -23.63 20.55 -11.18
CA TRP A 63 -23.68 20.89 -9.75
C TRP A 63 -24.73 20.05 -8.98
N GLN A 64 -25.84 19.69 -9.61
CA GLN A 64 -26.85 18.80 -9.01
C GLN A 64 -26.34 17.36 -8.96
N GLN A 65 -25.67 16.88 -10.03
CA GLN A 65 -25.05 15.57 -10.05
C GLN A 65 -23.99 15.46 -8.95
N TYR A 66 -23.14 16.49 -8.78
CA TYR A 66 -22.14 16.53 -7.70
C TYR A 66 -22.80 16.55 -6.31
N ALA A 67 -23.83 17.35 -6.11
CA ALA A 67 -24.55 17.39 -4.84
C ALA A 67 -25.18 16.03 -4.49
N HIS A 68 -25.76 15.35 -5.47
CA HIS A 68 -26.31 14.01 -5.30
C HIS A 68 -25.22 12.96 -4.98
N TYR A 69 -24.10 13.05 -5.68
CA TYR A 69 -22.93 12.20 -5.42
C TYR A 69 -22.42 12.37 -3.98
N ILE A 70 -22.21 13.62 -3.53
CA ILE A 70 -21.76 13.90 -2.16
C ILE A 70 -22.77 13.41 -1.13
N TRP A 71 -24.07 13.62 -1.41
CA TRP A 71 -25.13 13.10 -0.53
C TRP A 71 -25.07 11.58 -0.39
N GLY A 72 -24.92 10.84 -1.48
CA GLY A 72 -24.73 9.40 -1.47
C GLY A 72 -23.50 8.98 -0.65
N VAL A 73 -22.35 9.62 -0.92
CA VAL A 73 -21.08 9.34 -0.21
C VAL A 73 -21.23 9.52 1.31
N LEU A 74 -21.89 10.59 1.74
CA LEU A 74 -22.12 10.87 3.17
C LEU A 74 -23.05 9.85 3.84
N HIS A 75 -23.89 9.16 3.07
CA HIS A 75 -24.77 8.09 3.54
C HIS A 75 -24.19 6.68 3.29
N GLY A 76 -22.94 6.59 2.82
CA GLY A 76 -22.27 5.32 2.56
C GLY A 76 -22.66 4.63 1.26
N ASP A 77 -23.43 5.32 0.41
CA ASP A 77 -23.76 4.85 -0.94
C ASP A 77 -22.71 5.32 -1.93
N LEU A 78 -21.88 4.40 -2.39
CA LEU A 78 -20.81 4.60 -3.38
C LEU A 78 -21.23 4.11 -4.77
N GLY A 79 -22.48 3.71 -4.92
CA GLY A 79 -23.02 3.16 -6.14
C GLY A 79 -22.80 1.65 -6.30
N ILE A 80 -23.29 1.15 -7.42
CA ILE A 80 -23.25 -0.27 -7.82
C ILE A 80 -22.40 -0.38 -9.07
N SER A 81 -21.48 -1.34 -9.11
CA SER A 81 -20.69 -1.66 -10.30
C SER A 81 -21.61 -1.93 -11.51
N LEU A 82 -21.31 -1.29 -12.63
CA LEU A 82 -22.07 -1.50 -13.88
C LEU A 82 -21.89 -2.92 -14.42
N LYS A 83 -20.74 -3.53 -14.12
CA LYS A 83 -20.38 -4.86 -14.63
C LYS A 83 -20.79 -5.99 -13.70
N SER A 84 -20.35 -5.97 -12.45
CA SER A 84 -20.62 -7.06 -11.50
C SER A 84 -22.00 -6.99 -10.87
N ARG A 85 -22.65 -5.82 -10.92
CA ARG A 85 -23.94 -5.53 -10.25
C ARG A 85 -23.87 -5.66 -8.72
N ILE A 86 -22.65 -5.53 -8.17
CA ILE A 86 -22.39 -5.60 -6.73
C ILE A 86 -22.11 -4.17 -6.23
N PRO A 87 -22.54 -3.78 -5.01
CA PRO A 87 -22.19 -2.52 -4.39
C PRO A 87 -20.66 -2.32 -4.33
N VAL A 88 -20.18 -1.13 -4.67
CA VAL A 88 -18.75 -0.79 -4.71
C VAL A 88 -18.05 -1.12 -3.40
N TRP A 89 -18.71 -0.89 -2.27
CA TRP A 89 -18.18 -1.21 -0.95
C TRP A 89 -17.90 -2.71 -0.75
N GLN A 90 -18.80 -3.57 -1.23
CA GLN A 90 -18.62 -5.03 -1.12
C GLN A 90 -17.47 -5.53 -1.98
N GLU A 91 -17.22 -4.90 -3.11
CA GLU A 91 -16.06 -5.21 -3.93
C GLU A 91 -14.75 -4.68 -3.34
N PHE A 92 -14.80 -3.53 -2.68
CA PHE A 92 -13.64 -2.87 -2.09
C PHE A 92 -13.04 -3.68 -0.94
N VAL A 93 -13.86 -4.16 0.01
CA VAL A 93 -13.38 -4.75 1.25
C VAL A 93 -12.41 -5.93 1.06
N PRO A 94 -12.71 -6.96 0.24
CA PRO A 94 -11.77 -8.06 0.03
C PRO A 94 -10.47 -7.60 -0.65
N ARG A 95 -10.56 -6.66 -1.59
CA ARG A 95 -9.40 -6.12 -2.30
C ARG A 95 -8.51 -5.26 -1.40
N PHE A 96 -9.14 -4.49 -0.52
CA PHE A 96 -8.42 -3.75 0.52
C PHE A 96 -7.61 -4.67 1.43
N LYS A 97 -8.20 -5.77 1.89
CA LYS A 97 -7.49 -6.77 2.71
C LYS A 97 -6.30 -7.35 1.96
N ALA A 98 -6.45 -7.66 0.66
CA ALA A 98 -5.37 -8.19 -0.15
C ALA A 98 -4.21 -7.18 -0.34
N THR A 99 -4.52 -5.90 -0.60
CA THR A 99 -3.51 -4.83 -0.68
C THR A 99 -2.81 -4.59 0.65
N LEU A 100 -3.59 -4.59 1.75
CA LEU A 100 -3.05 -4.38 3.09
C LEU A 100 -2.09 -5.52 3.49
N GLU A 101 -2.47 -6.77 3.24
CA GLU A 101 -1.63 -7.94 3.49
C GLU A 101 -0.31 -7.86 2.74
N LEU A 102 -0.35 -7.56 1.44
CA LEU A 102 0.84 -7.36 0.63
C LEU A 102 1.71 -6.22 1.16
N GLY A 103 1.12 -5.07 1.49
CA GLY A 103 1.83 -3.92 2.03
C GLY A 103 2.51 -4.20 3.38
N VAL A 104 1.83 -4.93 4.27
CA VAL A 104 2.39 -5.35 5.56
C VAL A 104 3.56 -6.31 5.36
N CYS A 105 3.41 -7.33 4.50
CA CYS A 105 4.50 -8.28 4.22
C CYS A 105 5.70 -7.59 3.56
N ALA A 106 5.47 -6.65 2.62
CA ALA A 106 6.52 -5.85 2.01
C ALA A 106 7.27 -4.98 3.03
N MET A 107 6.54 -4.38 3.98
CA MET A 107 7.16 -3.60 5.06
C MET A 107 7.94 -4.48 6.04
N ILE A 108 7.40 -5.63 6.42
CA ILE A 108 8.12 -6.61 7.26
C ILE A 108 9.43 -7.00 6.59
N PHE A 109 9.40 -7.34 5.29
CA PHE A 109 10.60 -7.64 4.53
C PHE A 109 11.59 -6.47 4.55
N ALA A 110 11.13 -5.26 4.24
CA ALA A 110 11.98 -4.07 4.19
C ALA A 110 12.65 -3.75 5.55
N VAL A 111 11.92 -3.91 6.65
CA VAL A 111 12.43 -3.67 8.01
C VAL A 111 13.35 -4.80 8.47
N ALA A 112 12.93 -6.06 8.29
CA ALA A 112 13.67 -7.23 8.73
C ALA A 112 15.03 -7.38 8.03
N VAL A 113 15.15 -6.95 6.78
CA VAL A 113 16.40 -6.94 6.02
C VAL A 113 17.12 -5.60 6.14
N GLY A 114 16.39 -4.50 6.04
CA GLY A 114 16.95 -3.15 5.95
C GLY A 114 17.69 -2.71 7.20
N ILE A 115 17.14 -2.97 8.39
CA ILE A 115 17.78 -2.60 9.65
C ILE A 115 19.08 -3.38 9.86
N PRO A 116 19.12 -4.73 9.80
CA PRO A 116 20.37 -5.46 9.97
C PRO A 116 21.44 -5.09 8.94
N VAL A 117 21.06 -4.97 7.66
CA VAL A 117 22.00 -4.56 6.60
C VAL A 117 22.55 -3.16 6.86
N GLY A 118 21.71 -2.20 7.22
CA GLY A 118 22.13 -0.84 7.56
C GLY A 118 23.07 -0.77 8.77
N VAL A 119 22.78 -1.54 9.84
CA VAL A 119 23.64 -1.66 11.02
C VAL A 119 25.00 -2.27 10.65
N LEU A 120 25.02 -3.36 9.90
CA LEU A 120 26.25 -4.02 9.48
C LEU A 120 27.09 -3.12 8.57
N ALA A 121 26.46 -2.39 7.65
CA ALA A 121 27.13 -1.42 6.78
C ALA A 121 27.79 -0.29 7.60
N ALA A 122 27.11 0.22 8.64
CA ALA A 122 27.67 1.23 9.53
C ALA A 122 28.85 0.71 10.37
N VAL A 123 28.71 -0.49 10.93
CA VAL A 123 29.75 -1.12 11.76
C VAL A 123 30.99 -1.49 10.95
N LYS A 124 30.81 -1.86 9.67
CA LYS A 124 31.89 -2.17 8.72
C LYS A 124 32.12 -1.03 7.72
N ARG A 125 32.02 0.22 8.19
CA ARG A 125 32.19 1.42 7.35
C ARG A 125 33.45 1.33 6.47
N GLY A 126 33.31 1.67 5.18
CA GLY A 126 34.41 1.68 4.20
C GLY A 126 34.83 0.29 3.70
N SER A 127 34.18 -0.79 4.15
CA SER A 127 34.41 -2.15 3.65
C SER A 127 33.69 -2.40 2.31
N ILE A 128 34.07 -3.48 1.64
CA ILE A 128 33.35 -3.97 0.43
C ILE A 128 31.87 -4.20 0.74
N PHE A 129 31.55 -4.75 1.92
CA PHE A 129 30.16 -4.96 2.35
C PHE A 129 29.38 -3.65 2.42
N ASP A 130 29.97 -2.59 3.00
CA ASP A 130 29.32 -1.28 3.07
C ASP A 130 29.02 -0.70 1.68
N HIS A 131 30.00 -0.72 0.79
CA HIS A 131 29.84 -0.22 -0.57
C HIS A 131 28.84 -1.05 -1.39
N THR A 132 28.88 -2.37 -1.28
CA THR A 132 27.92 -3.25 -1.96
C THR A 132 26.49 -3.10 -1.41
N ALA A 133 26.31 -3.04 -0.10
CA ALA A 133 25.00 -2.86 0.50
C ALA A 133 24.34 -1.55 0.08
N VAL A 134 25.10 -0.45 0.11
CA VAL A 134 24.60 0.87 -0.32
C VAL A 134 24.39 0.88 -1.84
N GLY A 135 25.29 0.29 -2.63
CA GLY A 135 25.18 0.20 -4.08
C GLY A 135 23.93 -0.60 -4.51
N LEU A 136 23.70 -1.78 -3.93
CA LEU A 136 22.51 -2.58 -4.20
C LEU A 136 21.22 -1.87 -3.79
N ALA A 137 21.23 -1.20 -2.63
CA ALA A 137 20.08 -0.42 -2.19
C ALA A 137 19.76 0.73 -3.17
N LEU A 138 20.77 1.46 -3.64
CA LEU A 138 20.60 2.53 -4.64
C LEU A 138 20.11 1.98 -5.98
N THR A 139 20.68 0.86 -6.44
CA THR A 139 20.25 0.20 -7.67
C THR A 139 18.78 -0.21 -7.59
N GLY A 140 18.37 -0.88 -6.51
CA GLY A 140 16.98 -1.28 -6.30
C GLY A 140 16.02 -0.09 -6.22
N TYR A 141 16.45 1.02 -5.63
CA TYR A 141 15.67 2.26 -5.59
C TYR A 141 15.48 2.91 -6.97
N SER A 142 16.47 2.77 -7.85
CA SER A 142 16.48 3.40 -9.18
C SER A 142 15.79 2.56 -10.25
N MET A 143 15.53 1.28 -9.98
CA MET A 143 14.87 0.40 -10.94
C MET A 143 13.36 0.68 -11.00
N PRO A 144 12.75 0.73 -12.20
CA PRO A 144 11.30 0.75 -12.32
C PRO A 144 10.70 -0.53 -11.72
N ILE A 145 9.69 -0.39 -10.84
CA ILE A 145 9.05 -1.50 -10.13
C ILE A 145 8.60 -2.61 -11.11
N PHE A 146 8.00 -2.21 -12.23
CA PHE A 146 7.50 -3.17 -13.22
C PHE A 146 8.63 -4.00 -13.85
N TRP A 147 9.75 -3.36 -14.18
CA TRP A 147 10.90 -4.03 -14.76
C TRP A 147 11.52 -5.01 -13.75
N TRP A 148 11.71 -4.57 -12.52
CA TRP A 148 12.22 -5.38 -11.43
C TRP A 148 11.34 -6.60 -11.15
N GLY A 149 10.01 -6.40 -11.09
CA GLY A 149 9.05 -7.48 -10.93
C GLY A 149 9.12 -8.53 -12.04
N MET A 150 9.14 -8.10 -13.30
CA MET A 150 9.25 -9.01 -14.44
C MET A 150 10.58 -9.78 -14.46
N MET A 151 11.69 -9.13 -14.11
CA MET A 151 13.00 -9.79 -14.02
C MET A 151 13.02 -10.87 -12.93
N LEU A 152 12.43 -10.58 -11.77
CA LEU A 152 12.32 -11.58 -10.70
C LEU A 152 11.38 -12.74 -11.06
N ILE A 153 10.24 -12.48 -11.70
CA ILE A 153 9.37 -13.54 -12.20
C ILE A 153 10.14 -14.44 -13.18
N MET A 154 10.82 -13.85 -14.15
CA MET A 154 11.56 -14.61 -15.15
C MET A 154 12.66 -15.45 -14.52
N LEU A 155 13.42 -14.90 -13.59
CA LEU A 155 14.53 -15.61 -12.95
C LEU A 155 14.03 -16.63 -11.92
N VAL A 156 13.21 -16.21 -10.96
CA VAL A 156 12.86 -17.01 -9.78
C VAL A 156 11.71 -17.97 -10.06
N SER A 157 10.66 -17.50 -10.75
CA SER A 157 9.48 -18.32 -11.02
C SER A 157 9.64 -19.19 -12.28
N VAL A 158 10.13 -18.61 -13.38
CA VAL A 158 10.19 -19.34 -14.67
C VAL A 158 11.45 -20.20 -14.81
N GLN A 159 12.64 -19.63 -14.51
CA GLN A 159 13.89 -20.38 -14.70
C GLN A 159 14.20 -21.31 -13.53
N LEU A 160 14.02 -20.83 -12.30
CA LEU A 160 14.36 -21.61 -11.10
C LEU A 160 13.17 -22.40 -10.55
N ASN A 161 11.95 -22.13 -10.97
CA ASN A 161 10.70 -22.77 -10.49
C ASN A 161 10.57 -22.78 -8.95
N LEU A 162 11.02 -21.68 -8.29
CA LEU A 162 11.00 -21.59 -6.83
C LEU A 162 9.72 -20.98 -6.28
N THR A 163 9.03 -20.15 -7.07
CA THR A 163 7.80 -19.47 -6.66
C THR A 163 6.80 -19.45 -7.80
N PRO A 164 5.49 -19.35 -7.52
CA PRO A 164 4.47 -19.14 -8.53
C PRO A 164 4.68 -17.82 -9.30
N VAL A 165 4.19 -17.77 -10.53
CA VAL A 165 4.32 -16.58 -11.40
C VAL A 165 3.37 -15.46 -11.01
N SER A 166 2.15 -15.82 -10.56
CA SER A 166 1.05 -14.87 -10.33
C SER A 166 -0.01 -15.44 -9.41
N GLY A 167 -0.91 -14.60 -8.96
CA GLY A 167 -2.00 -14.98 -8.06
C GLY A 167 -1.65 -14.76 -6.59
N ARG A 168 -2.60 -15.08 -5.73
CA ARG A 168 -2.49 -14.98 -4.27
C ARG A 168 -2.40 -16.34 -3.60
N ILE A 169 -2.90 -17.36 -4.30
CA ILE A 169 -2.96 -18.75 -3.89
C ILE A 169 -3.20 -19.60 -5.13
N SER A 170 -2.83 -20.87 -5.11
CA SER A 170 -3.10 -21.81 -6.21
C SER A 170 -4.57 -22.15 -6.32
N ASP A 171 -5.06 -22.37 -7.52
CA ASP A 171 -6.46 -22.76 -7.81
C ASP A 171 -6.83 -24.14 -7.21
N THR A 172 -5.87 -24.88 -6.70
CA THR A 172 -6.08 -26.19 -6.04
C THR A 172 -6.41 -26.08 -4.56
N VAL A 173 -6.24 -24.88 -3.97
CA VAL A 173 -6.53 -24.62 -2.56
C VAL A 173 -7.96 -24.13 -2.42
N PHE A 174 -8.76 -24.84 -1.65
CA PHE A 174 -10.13 -24.51 -1.36
C PHE A 174 -10.30 -24.20 0.13
N LEU A 175 -10.65 -22.95 0.43
CA LEU A 175 -11.10 -22.55 1.76
C LEU A 175 -12.64 -22.56 1.76
N ASP A 176 -13.22 -23.22 2.74
CA ASP A 176 -14.68 -23.29 2.85
C ASP A 176 -15.25 -21.92 3.24
N ASP A 177 -16.11 -21.37 2.39
CA ASP A 177 -16.76 -20.07 2.59
C ASP A 177 -17.68 -20.02 3.81
N THR A 178 -18.03 -21.17 4.40
CA THR A 178 -18.82 -21.25 5.63
C THR A 178 -18.00 -20.95 6.88
N LEU A 179 -16.65 -20.95 6.78
CA LEU A 179 -15.74 -20.65 7.87
C LEU A 179 -15.67 -19.14 8.12
N PRO A 180 -15.37 -18.71 9.36
CA PRO A 180 -15.21 -17.30 9.68
C PRO A 180 -13.87 -16.75 9.16
N LEU A 181 -13.73 -16.67 7.82
CA LEU A 181 -12.52 -16.20 7.16
C LEU A 181 -12.29 -14.72 7.44
N THR A 182 -11.03 -14.38 7.74
CA THR A 182 -10.61 -12.99 7.96
C THR A 182 -10.49 -12.22 6.63
N GLY A 183 -10.26 -12.93 5.53
CA GLY A 183 -9.94 -12.40 4.20
C GLY A 183 -8.45 -12.03 4.02
N PHE A 184 -7.62 -12.31 5.03
CA PHE A 184 -6.15 -12.30 4.94
C PHE A 184 -5.68 -13.72 4.65
N MET A 185 -5.16 -13.95 3.46
CA MET A 185 -4.89 -15.30 2.95
C MET A 185 -3.89 -16.07 3.82
N LEU A 186 -2.82 -15.43 4.27
CA LEU A 186 -1.83 -16.05 5.15
C LEU A 186 -2.42 -16.44 6.51
N ILE A 187 -3.35 -15.63 7.04
CA ILE A 187 -4.02 -15.94 8.30
C ILE A 187 -5.02 -17.07 8.11
N ASP A 188 -5.84 -16.96 7.08
CA ASP A 188 -6.91 -17.91 6.81
C ASP A 188 -6.34 -19.30 6.49
N THR A 189 -5.30 -19.38 5.67
CA THR A 189 -4.61 -20.66 5.37
C THR A 189 -3.85 -21.22 6.57
N ALA A 190 -3.33 -20.37 7.46
CA ALA A 190 -2.67 -20.84 8.69
C ALA A 190 -3.66 -21.41 9.72
N ILE A 191 -4.91 -20.91 9.76
CA ILE A 191 -5.90 -21.31 10.76
C ILE A 191 -6.82 -22.41 10.21
N TRP A 192 -7.25 -22.30 8.96
CA TRP A 192 -8.32 -23.10 8.36
C TRP A 192 -7.87 -23.91 7.15
N GLY A 193 -6.65 -23.67 6.63
CA GLY A 193 -6.11 -24.36 5.46
C GLY A 193 -5.73 -25.80 5.76
N GLU A 194 -5.63 -26.61 4.70
CA GLU A 194 -5.07 -27.95 4.74
C GLU A 194 -3.53 -27.92 4.79
N GLN A 195 -2.93 -29.10 4.94
CA GLN A 195 -1.48 -29.22 4.97
C GLN A 195 -0.86 -28.78 3.63
N GLY A 196 -0.10 -27.70 3.67
CA GLY A 196 0.56 -27.11 2.49
C GLY A 196 0.00 -25.78 2.05
N ASP A 197 -1.27 -25.46 2.37
CA ASP A 197 -1.96 -24.24 1.90
C ASP A 197 -1.28 -22.95 2.38
N PHE A 198 -0.83 -22.94 3.64
CA PHE A 198 -0.06 -21.80 4.16
C PHE A 198 1.25 -21.58 3.40
N ILE A 199 1.95 -22.67 3.07
CA ILE A 199 3.19 -22.59 2.31
C ILE A 199 2.91 -22.12 0.89
N ASP A 200 1.83 -22.59 0.26
CA ASP A 200 1.42 -22.14 -1.06
C ASP A 200 1.13 -20.62 -1.05
N ALA A 201 0.30 -20.14 -0.13
CA ALA A 201 0.01 -18.71 0.02
C ALA A 201 1.29 -17.88 0.28
N LEU A 202 2.21 -18.40 1.11
CA LEU A 202 3.48 -17.75 1.39
C LEU A 202 4.37 -17.66 0.13
N MET A 203 4.43 -18.72 -0.68
CA MET A 203 5.21 -18.73 -1.94
C MET A 203 4.67 -17.73 -2.95
N HIS A 204 3.34 -17.54 -3.02
CA HIS A 204 2.73 -16.49 -3.84
C HIS A 204 3.04 -15.07 -3.32
N MET A 205 3.23 -14.89 -2.00
CA MET A 205 3.50 -13.60 -1.36
C MET A 205 4.95 -13.13 -1.54
N ILE A 206 5.94 -14.03 -1.62
CA ILE A 206 7.38 -13.70 -1.54
C ILE A 206 7.80 -12.67 -2.59
N LEU A 207 7.58 -12.95 -3.88
CA LEU A 207 8.04 -12.05 -4.94
C LEU A 207 7.31 -10.71 -4.95
N PRO A 208 5.97 -10.64 -4.87
CA PRO A 208 5.26 -9.37 -4.76
C PRO A 208 5.73 -8.53 -3.57
N ALA A 209 5.95 -9.15 -2.40
CA ALA A 209 6.43 -8.46 -1.20
C ALA A 209 7.87 -7.95 -1.36
N ILE A 210 8.77 -8.71 -1.99
CA ILE A 210 10.15 -8.27 -2.28
C ILE A 210 10.13 -7.07 -3.23
N VAL A 211 9.39 -7.18 -4.34
CA VAL A 211 9.33 -6.12 -5.35
C VAL A 211 8.78 -4.82 -4.75
N LEU A 212 7.66 -4.89 -4.06
CA LEU A 212 7.05 -3.73 -3.42
C LEU A 212 7.92 -3.18 -2.28
N GLY A 213 8.56 -4.06 -1.50
CA GLY A 213 9.40 -3.72 -0.37
C GLY A 213 10.80 -3.19 -0.73
N THR A 214 11.24 -3.29 -1.99
CA THR A 214 12.59 -2.90 -2.40
C THR A 214 12.85 -1.39 -2.20
N ILE A 215 11.90 -0.52 -2.52
CA ILE A 215 12.04 0.93 -2.33
C ILE A 215 12.15 1.28 -0.84
N PRO A 216 11.22 0.87 0.04
CA PRO A 216 11.36 1.07 1.47
C PRO A 216 12.66 0.48 2.04
N LEU A 217 13.03 -0.73 1.61
CA LEU A 217 14.27 -1.38 2.01
C LEU A 217 15.49 -0.46 1.79
N ALA A 218 15.62 0.08 0.59
CA ALA A 218 16.72 0.96 0.23
C ALA A 218 16.80 2.21 1.12
N VAL A 219 15.64 2.81 1.40
CA VAL A 219 15.54 4.00 2.26
C VAL A 219 15.88 3.65 3.72
N ILE A 220 15.39 2.50 4.22
CA ILE A 220 15.66 2.03 5.59
C ILE A 220 17.14 1.69 5.76
N VAL A 221 17.76 0.99 4.80
CA VAL A 221 19.23 0.69 4.84
C VAL A 221 20.04 1.97 4.97
N ARG A 222 19.77 2.96 4.09
CA ARG A 222 20.48 4.24 4.10
C ARG A 222 20.30 5.00 5.41
N MET A 223 19.06 5.10 5.87
CA MET A 223 18.75 5.84 7.11
C MET A 223 19.38 5.16 8.33
N THR A 224 19.23 3.82 8.43
CA THR A 224 19.83 3.05 9.52
C THR A 224 21.35 3.21 9.54
N ARG A 225 21.98 3.08 8.37
CA ARG A 225 23.45 3.28 8.25
C ARG A 225 23.87 4.68 8.68
N SER A 226 23.20 5.72 8.19
CA SER A 226 23.53 7.12 8.52
C SER A 226 23.38 7.39 10.01
N SER A 227 22.24 7.03 10.60
CA SER A 227 21.96 7.23 12.02
C SER A 227 22.91 6.43 12.91
N MET A 228 23.25 5.21 12.52
CA MET A 228 24.23 4.40 13.26
C MET A 228 25.62 5.00 13.21
N LEU A 229 26.07 5.54 12.08
CA LEU A 229 27.38 6.20 11.96
C LEU A 229 27.49 7.44 12.86
N GLU A 230 26.42 8.25 12.92
CA GLU A 230 26.33 9.40 13.81
C GLU A 230 26.45 8.97 15.27
N VAL A 231 25.59 8.05 15.69
CA VAL A 231 25.53 7.57 17.08
C VAL A 231 26.82 6.86 17.50
N LEU A 232 27.46 6.08 16.65
CA LEU A 232 28.71 5.38 16.95
C LEU A 232 29.90 6.34 17.17
N GLY A 233 29.78 7.59 16.73
CA GLY A 233 30.76 8.68 16.96
C GLY A 233 30.60 9.37 18.30
N GLU A 234 29.49 9.21 19.02
CA GLU A 234 29.17 9.91 20.25
C GLU A 234 30.04 9.50 21.46
N ASP A 235 30.29 10.45 22.37
CA ASP A 235 31.15 10.24 23.52
C ASP A 235 30.63 9.19 24.52
N TYR A 236 29.30 9.03 24.64
CA TYR A 236 28.75 7.99 25.52
C TYR A 236 29.03 6.58 25.00
N ILE A 237 29.20 6.41 23.69
CA ILE A 237 29.62 5.13 23.08
C ILE A 237 31.09 4.84 23.40
N ARG A 238 31.97 5.88 23.41
CA ARG A 238 33.36 5.73 23.84
C ARG A 238 33.43 5.35 25.32
N THR A 239 32.59 5.99 26.15
CA THR A 239 32.48 5.65 27.57
C THR A 239 32.01 4.21 27.80
N ALA A 240 31.03 3.76 27.05
CA ALA A 240 30.52 2.38 27.12
C ALA A 240 31.63 1.35 26.79
N ARG A 241 32.44 1.63 25.77
CA ARG A 241 33.61 0.80 25.42
C ARG A 241 34.68 0.81 26.49
N ALA A 242 34.99 2.00 27.06
CA ALA A 242 35.96 2.15 28.12
C ALA A 242 35.57 1.40 29.41
N LYS A 243 34.26 1.24 29.67
CA LYS A 243 33.71 0.42 30.76
C LYS A 243 33.77 -1.10 30.49
N GLY A 244 34.38 -1.54 29.40
CA GLY A 244 34.59 -2.94 29.09
C GLY A 244 33.32 -3.67 28.56
N LEU A 245 32.29 -2.94 28.11
CA LEU A 245 31.09 -3.56 27.53
C LEU A 245 31.44 -4.27 26.22
N THR A 246 30.84 -5.45 26.01
CA THR A 246 31.03 -6.22 24.78
C THR A 246 30.55 -5.45 23.54
N ARG A 247 31.23 -5.66 22.41
CA ARG A 247 30.92 -4.99 21.13
C ARG A 247 29.46 -5.11 20.75
N MET A 248 28.85 -6.29 20.89
CA MET A 248 27.44 -6.52 20.58
C MET A 248 26.51 -5.69 21.48
N ARG A 249 26.83 -5.61 22.78
CA ARG A 249 26.03 -4.81 23.72
C ARG A 249 26.10 -3.33 23.40
N VAL A 250 27.27 -2.83 23.02
CA VAL A 250 27.46 -1.43 22.59
C VAL A 250 26.65 -1.15 21.32
N ILE A 251 26.70 -2.04 20.31
CA ILE A 251 26.00 -1.86 19.02
C ILE A 251 24.50 -1.93 19.21
N VAL A 252 23.98 -3.01 19.82
CA VAL A 252 22.54 -3.29 19.84
C VAL A 252 21.82 -2.44 20.89
N ILE A 253 22.35 -2.35 22.10
CA ILE A 253 21.67 -1.67 23.20
C ILE A 253 21.94 -0.17 23.23
N HIS A 254 23.20 0.24 23.06
CA HIS A 254 23.56 1.64 23.21
C HIS A 254 23.49 2.44 21.90
N ALA A 255 23.92 1.86 20.78
CA ALA A 255 23.92 2.57 19.51
C ALA A 255 22.57 2.42 18.76
N LEU A 256 22.12 1.21 18.47
CA LEU A 256 20.92 0.98 17.66
C LEU A 256 19.68 1.61 18.30
N ARG A 257 19.49 1.47 19.61
CA ARG A 257 18.34 2.05 20.32
C ARG A 257 18.21 3.56 20.07
N ASN A 258 19.32 4.28 20.09
CA ASN A 258 19.34 5.73 19.85
C ASN A 258 19.24 6.07 18.35
N ALA A 259 19.82 5.25 17.49
CA ALA A 259 19.75 5.39 16.03
C ALA A 259 18.37 5.10 15.47
N MET A 260 17.51 4.36 16.19
CA MET A 260 16.18 3.97 15.72
C MET A 260 15.19 5.14 15.59
N LEU A 261 15.41 6.26 16.26
CA LEU A 261 14.45 7.36 16.27
C LEU A 261 14.18 7.93 14.85
N PRO A 262 15.21 8.33 14.06
CA PRO A 262 14.97 8.72 12.67
C PRO A 262 14.59 7.55 11.76
N VAL A 263 15.02 6.33 12.05
CA VAL A 263 14.67 5.13 11.27
C VAL A 263 13.18 4.84 11.37
N VAL A 264 12.59 4.84 12.57
CA VAL A 264 11.14 4.64 12.77
C VAL A 264 10.34 5.75 12.07
N THR A 265 10.86 6.97 12.08
CA THR A 265 10.26 8.09 11.35
C THR A 265 10.18 7.80 9.87
N VAL A 266 11.26 7.33 9.28
CA VAL A 266 11.30 6.98 7.85
C VAL A 266 10.41 5.77 7.53
N ILE A 267 10.42 4.73 8.36
CA ILE A 267 9.52 3.56 8.19
C ILE A 267 8.06 4.02 8.08
N GLY A 268 7.62 4.89 8.97
CA GLY A 268 6.25 5.39 8.91
C GLY A 268 5.93 6.20 7.63
N LEU A 269 6.87 7.03 7.15
CA LEU A 269 6.71 7.74 5.87
C LEU A 269 6.60 6.77 4.68
N GLN A 270 7.30 5.63 4.75
CA GLN A 270 7.26 4.62 3.70
C GLN A 270 5.92 3.87 3.63
N VAL A 271 5.11 3.84 4.69
CA VAL A 271 3.78 3.18 4.66
C VAL A 271 2.87 3.82 3.60
N GLY A 272 2.85 5.15 3.54
CA GLY A 272 2.06 5.86 2.52
C GLY A 272 2.54 5.62 1.08
N THR A 273 3.86 5.56 0.88
CA THR A 273 4.46 5.29 -0.45
C THR A 273 4.23 3.87 -0.93
N LEU A 274 4.17 2.89 -0.02
CA LEU A 274 3.86 1.49 -0.33
C LEU A 274 2.46 1.35 -0.95
N LEU A 275 1.46 2.01 -0.38
CA LEU A 275 0.09 1.95 -0.88
C LEU A 275 -0.01 2.52 -2.30
N ALA A 276 0.72 3.59 -2.61
CA ALA A 276 0.77 4.15 -3.96
C ALA A 276 1.53 3.24 -4.93
N GLY A 277 2.61 2.58 -4.47
CA GLY A 277 3.41 1.65 -5.28
C GLY A 277 2.76 0.29 -5.52
N ALA A 278 1.79 -0.09 -4.70
CA ALA A 278 1.12 -1.39 -4.77
C ALA A 278 0.43 -1.64 -6.12
N ILE A 279 -0.11 -0.60 -6.77
CA ILE A 279 -0.86 -0.70 -8.04
C ILE A 279 -0.06 -1.47 -9.12
N LEU A 280 1.20 -1.10 -9.31
CA LEU A 280 2.05 -1.75 -10.33
C LEU A 280 2.41 -3.19 -9.94
N SER A 281 2.77 -3.42 -8.68
CA SER A 281 3.07 -4.76 -8.16
C SER A 281 1.84 -5.68 -8.28
N GLU A 282 0.66 -5.22 -7.89
CA GLU A 282 -0.58 -5.98 -7.99
C GLU A 282 -0.92 -6.35 -9.44
N THR A 283 -0.69 -5.42 -10.37
CA THR A 283 -0.95 -5.67 -11.80
C THR A 283 -0.01 -6.73 -12.36
N ILE A 284 1.29 -6.64 -12.06
CA ILE A 284 2.32 -7.54 -12.59
C ILE A 284 2.12 -8.97 -12.07
N PHE A 285 1.89 -9.11 -10.76
CA PHE A 285 1.71 -10.41 -10.13
C PHE A 285 0.27 -10.92 -10.16
N SER A 286 -0.63 -10.24 -10.87
CA SER A 286 -2.07 -10.55 -10.88
C SER A 286 -2.68 -10.65 -9.48
N TRP A 287 -2.15 -9.86 -8.54
CA TRP A 287 -2.64 -9.80 -7.17
C TRP A 287 -4.03 -9.16 -7.12
N PRO A 288 -5.02 -9.76 -6.45
CA PRO A 288 -6.40 -9.26 -6.44
C PRO A 288 -6.59 -8.08 -5.47
N GLY A 289 -5.76 -7.04 -5.61
CA GLY A 289 -5.77 -5.86 -4.76
C GLY A 289 -6.54 -4.67 -5.35
N LEU A 290 -6.46 -3.53 -4.63
CA LEU A 290 -7.16 -2.29 -4.97
C LEU A 290 -6.67 -1.65 -6.25
N GLY A 291 -5.36 -1.65 -6.47
CA GLY A 291 -4.77 -0.99 -7.63
C GLY A 291 -5.15 -1.68 -8.94
N ARG A 292 -5.04 -3.01 -8.99
CA ARG A 292 -5.48 -3.80 -10.13
C ARG A 292 -6.98 -3.62 -10.38
N TRP A 293 -7.79 -3.67 -9.33
CA TRP A 293 -9.24 -3.48 -9.42
C TRP A 293 -9.62 -2.13 -10.04
N LEU A 294 -8.94 -1.04 -9.65
CA LEU A 294 -9.18 0.28 -10.22
C LEU A 294 -8.74 0.38 -11.69
N ILE A 295 -7.60 -0.24 -12.05
CA ILE A 295 -7.15 -0.30 -13.46
C ILE A 295 -8.18 -1.07 -14.31
N ASP A 296 -8.62 -2.23 -13.83
CA ASP A 296 -9.63 -3.04 -14.51
C ASP A 296 -10.96 -2.27 -14.66
N ALA A 297 -11.39 -1.56 -13.62
CA ALA A 297 -12.59 -0.73 -13.66
C ALA A 297 -12.46 0.43 -14.67
N LEU A 298 -11.31 1.07 -14.73
CA LEU A 298 -11.02 2.14 -15.68
C LEU A 298 -11.06 1.63 -17.13
N GLN A 299 -10.41 0.49 -17.40
CA GLN A 299 -10.41 -0.13 -18.74
C GLN A 299 -11.82 -0.54 -19.18
N ARG A 300 -12.65 -0.99 -18.25
CA ARG A 300 -14.04 -1.41 -18.50
C ARG A 300 -15.03 -0.25 -18.42
N ARG A 301 -14.56 0.97 -18.10
CA ARG A 301 -15.38 2.17 -17.93
C ARG A 301 -16.49 2.00 -16.88
N ASP A 302 -16.19 1.28 -15.80
CA ASP A 302 -17.11 1.12 -14.67
C ASP A 302 -17.05 2.37 -13.77
N TYR A 303 -17.81 3.39 -14.17
CA TYR A 303 -17.76 4.72 -13.53
C TYR A 303 -18.03 4.71 -12.02
N PRO A 304 -19.05 3.99 -11.48
CA PRO A 304 -19.27 3.93 -10.04
C PRO A 304 -18.07 3.32 -9.31
N VAL A 305 -17.46 2.27 -9.85
CA VAL A 305 -16.26 1.64 -9.26
C VAL A 305 -15.07 2.59 -9.31
N VAL A 306 -14.84 3.27 -10.43
CA VAL A 306 -13.73 4.25 -10.53
C VAL A 306 -13.93 5.38 -9.54
N GLN A 307 -15.12 5.97 -9.50
CA GLN A 307 -15.41 7.12 -8.64
C GLN A 307 -15.41 6.74 -7.14
N GLY A 308 -16.15 5.73 -6.76
CA GLY A 308 -16.24 5.25 -5.39
C GLY A 308 -14.93 4.61 -4.92
N GLY A 309 -14.28 3.82 -5.78
CA GLY A 309 -13.02 3.15 -5.48
C GLY A 309 -11.86 4.14 -5.28
N VAL A 310 -11.69 5.13 -6.15
CA VAL A 310 -10.65 6.18 -5.97
C VAL A 310 -10.91 6.97 -4.68
N LEU A 311 -12.17 7.32 -4.38
CA LEU A 311 -12.53 8.00 -3.15
C LEU A 311 -12.18 7.15 -1.91
N LEU A 312 -12.51 5.85 -1.92
CA LEU A 312 -12.18 4.94 -0.82
C LEU A 312 -10.68 4.78 -0.63
N VAL A 313 -9.92 4.58 -1.71
CA VAL A 313 -8.45 4.47 -1.66
C VAL A 313 -7.83 5.75 -1.13
N ALA A 314 -8.26 6.91 -1.60
CA ALA A 314 -7.77 8.19 -1.14
C ALA A 314 -8.10 8.43 0.35
N THR A 315 -9.32 8.11 0.78
CA THR A 315 -9.73 8.20 2.18
C THR A 315 -8.89 7.28 3.06
N MET A 316 -8.64 6.05 2.61
CA MET A 316 -7.78 5.10 3.29
C MET A 316 -6.33 5.63 3.43
N ILE A 317 -5.75 6.19 2.37
CA ILE A 317 -4.40 6.78 2.43
C ILE A 317 -4.36 7.93 3.44
N ILE A 318 -5.39 8.78 3.45
CA ILE A 318 -5.50 9.88 4.43
C ILE A 318 -5.55 9.33 5.86
N LEU A 319 -6.37 8.30 6.11
CA LEU A 319 -6.51 7.68 7.42
C LEU A 319 -5.20 7.01 7.88
N VAL A 320 -4.52 6.28 6.99
CA VAL A 320 -3.22 5.66 7.27
C VAL A 320 -2.18 6.73 7.58
N ASN A 321 -2.08 7.80 6.79
CA ASN A 321 -1.15 8.90 7.05
C ASN A 321 -1.47 9.61 8.37
N LEU A 322 -2.75 9.84 8.67
CA LEU A 322 -3.17 10.39 9.96
C LEU A 322 -2.75 9.50 11.13
N LEU A 323 -2.95 8.18 11.01
CA LEU A 323 -2.56 7.21 12.03
C LEU A 323 -1.04 7.19 12.23
N VAL A 324 -0.27 7.21 11.15
CA VAL A 324 1.20 7.33 11.17
C VAL A 324 1.63 8.63 11.85
N ASP A 325 1.02 9.77 11.53
CA ASP A 325 1.30 11.06 12.16
C ASP A 325 1.00 11.06 13.66
N LEU A 326 -0.10 10.41 14.07
CA LEU A 326 -0.45 10.25 15.49
C LEU A 326 0.56 9.38 16.23
N LEU A 327 0.97 8.26 15.64
CA LEU A 327 2.02 7.40 16.18
C LEU A 327 3.35 8.16 16.34
N TYR A 328 3.69 9.01 15.37
CA TYR A 328 4.86 9.91 15.50
C TYR A 328 4.74 10.85 16.69
N GLY A 329 3.58 11.46 16.87
CA GLY A 329 3.33 12.32 18.01
C GLY A 329 3.49 11.62 19.37
N VAL A 330 3.29 10.28 19.40
CA VAL A 330 3.52 9.46 20.60
C VAL A 330 5.00 9.12 20.76
N VAL A 331 5.67 8.67 19.70
CA VAL A 331 7.07 8.21 19.72
C VAL A 331 8.06 9.38 19.89
N ASN A 332 7.77 10.55 19.30
CA ASN A 332 8.64 11.72 19.38
C ASN A 332 7.95 12.93 20.02
N PRO A 333 8.09 13.12 21.36
CA PRO A 333 7.45 14.23 22.07
C PRO A 333 7.90 15.62 21.60
N ARG A 334 9.08 15.75 20.97
CA ARG A 334 9.60 17.04 20.48
C ARG A 334 8.77 17.65 19.35
N ILE A 335 8.04 16.82 18.59
CA ILE A 335 7.17 17.29 17.50
C ILE A 335 5.90 17.95 18.05
N ARG A 336 5.49 17.64 19.28
CA ARG A 336 4.30 18.21 19.94
C ARG A 336 4.38 19.71 20.19
N HIS A 337 5.58 20.28 20.25
CA HIS A 337 5.85 21.65 20.66
C HIS A 337 6.35 22.55 19.52
N LYS A 338 6.52 22.05 18.30
CA LYS A 338 6.74 22.94 17.14
C LYS A 338 5.42 23.62 16.80
N LYS A 339 5.38 24.95 17.14
CA LYS A 339 4.31 25.88 16.79
C LYS A 339 4.10 25.99 15.28
#